data_728b940197d35482c2ba6c57566cbbb7
#
_entry.id   728b940197d35482c2ba6c57566cbbb7
#
_cell.length_a   1.000
_cell.length_b   1.000
_cell.length_c   1.000
_cell.angle_alpha   90.00
_cell.angle_beta   90.00
_cell.angle_gamma   90.00
#
_symmetry.space_group_name_H-M   'P 1'
#
loop_
_entity.id
_entity.type
_entity.pdbx_description
1 polymer ?
#
loop_
_entity_poly.entity_id
_entity_poly.type
_entity_poly.pdbx_seq_one_letter_code
_entity_poly.pdbx_strand_id
1 'polypeptide(L)'
;TIQEITPEFKGNTELKEGDDIICLTPLAGLPLFLEDITSVDMGYGQIKCRGYVICFESVQLVKQEDFKGEESKYLLRALEVEGSLCRVSRELKRMKPSKSLIIGANPVEAMFYAKIASDSNVGSVDNILVMDSSYSHIYEKESLEKAFGKLAARIYFVDLSTPMEASQILFAGENGQLADVVVNLESIEGAETLANCIVKDNGMVCYTGMSDNYTKGLLIADCFGKEVNHCTLDGYEKEAYPFAVSLINGLLPELFMLDKLMNRADLKKNFAEVKRKERTKNAARKIDDFIYMS
;
A
#
# COMPACT_ATOMS: atom_id res chain seq x y z
N THR A 1 -2.73 23.73 -5.76
CA THR A 1 -2.51 25.13 -5.32
C THR A 1 -3.81 25.72 -4.82
N ILE A 2 -3.78 26.47 -3.70
CA ILE A 2 -4.94 27.19 -3.17
C ILE A 2 -5.28 28.35 -4.09
N GLN A 3 -6.52 28.40 -4.57
CA GLN A 3 -7.00 29.47 -5.44
C GLN A 3 -7.66 30.59 -4.62
N GLU A 4 -8.44 30.22 -3.62
CA GLU A 4 -9.21 31.15 -2.81
C GLU A 4 -9.40 30.61 -1.40
N ILE A 5 -9.36 31.47 -0.41
CA ILE A 5 -9.71 31.16 0.99
C ILE A 5 -10.85 32.09 1.40
N THR A 6 -12.02 31.52 1.70
CA THR A 6 -13.15 32.33 2.13
C THR A 6 -12.92 32.93 3.53
N PRO A 7 -13.47 34.12 3.82
CA PRO A 7 -13.28 34.79 5.12
C PRO A 7 -13.79 33.97 6.33
N GLU A 8 -14.74 33.06 6.08
CA GLU A 8 -15.31 32.20 7.12
C GLU A 8 -14.44 30.98 7.44
N PHE A 9 -13.44 30.68 6.61
CA PHE A 9 -12.58 29.52 6.82
C PHE A 9 -11.72 29.69 8.09
N LYS A 10 -11.97 28.84 9.09
CA LYS A 10 -11.27 28.84 10.39
C LYS A 10 -10.32 27.66 10.58
N GLY A 11 -10.04 26.95 9.50
CA GLY A 11 -9.15 25.79 9.51
C GLY A 11 -7.68 26.17 9.72
N ASN A 12 -6.77 25.55 8.95
CA ASN A 12 -5.33 25.83 9.08
C ASN A 12 -5.03 27.28 8.64
N THR A 13 -4.78 28.16 9.60
CA THR A 13 -4.51 29.60 9.41
C THR A 13 -3.12 29.92 8.87
N GLU A 14 -2.24 28.92 8.77
CA GLU A 14 -0.91 29.07 8.17
C GLU A 14 -0.94 29.01 6.64
N LEU A 15 -2.03 28.48 6.06
CA LEU A 15 -2.22 28.39 4.62
C LEU A 15 -2.62 29.74 4.00
N LYS A 16 -2.12 29.98 2.80
CA LYS A 16 -2.37 31.21 2.03
C LYS A 16 -2.73 30.85 0.59
N GLU A 17 -3.45 31.75 -0.07
CA GLU A 17 -3.64 31.68 -1.50
C GLU A 17 -2.30 31.61 -2.23
N GLY A 18 -2.20 30.74 -3.23
CA GLY A 18 -0.97 30.43 -3.95
C GLY A 18 -0.11 29.35 -3.33
N ASP A 19 -0.40 28.85 -2.11
CA ASP A 19 0.32 27.72 -1.53
C ASP A 19 -0.01 26.40 -2.26
N ASP A 20 1.00 25.60 -2.50
CA ASP A 20 0.81 24.20 -2.89
C ASP A 20 0.48 23.36 -1.66
N ILE A 21 -0.57 22.57 -1.76
CA ILE A 21 -1.10 21.79 -0.64
C ILE A 21 -1.28 20.33 -1.03
N ILE A 22 -1.27 19.48 -0.01
CA ILE A 22 -1.73 18.10 -0.07
C ILE A 22 -2.97 17.96 0.80
N CYS A 23 -4.02 17.41 0.22
CA CYS A 23 -5.25 17.06 0.93
C CYS A 23 -5.11 15.63 1.49
N LEU A 24 -5.12 15.50 2.80
CA LEU A 24 -5.06 14.22 3.52
C LEU A 24 -6.48 13.67 3.82
N THR A 25 -7.46 14.03 2.99
CA THR A 25 -8.84 13.56 3.11
C THR A 25 -9.23 12.91 1.79
N PRO A 26 -9.94 11.77 1.80
CA PRO A 26 -10.39 11.12 0.58
C PRO A 26 -11.17 12.09 -0.31
N LEU A 27 -10.72 12.29 -1.54
CA LEU A 27 -11.35 13.19 -2.50
C LEU A 27 -12.79 12.79 -2.84
N ALA A 28 -13.13 11.51 -2.70
CA ALA A 28 -14.48 11.01 -2.87
C ALA A 28 -15.51 11.63 -1.89
N GLY A 29 -15.05 12.16 -0.76
CA GLY A 29 -15.87 12.86 0.22
C GLY A 29 -15.97 14.37 0.00
N LEU A 30 -15.38 14.92 -1.06
CA LEU A 30 -15.30 16.34 -1.33
C LEU A 30 -15.97 16.70 -2.68
N PRO A 31 -16.56 17.90 -2.80
CA PRO A 31 -16.99 18.41 -4.09
C PRO A 31 -15.79 18.60 -5.02
N LEU A 32 -15.64 17.71 -5.98
CA LEU A 32 -14.54 17.66 -6.94
C LEU A 32 -15.07 17.88 -8.35
N PHE A 33 -14.49 18.83 -9.06
CA PHE A 33 -14.74 19.07 -10.47
C PHE A 33 -13.47 18.83 -11.27
N LEU A 34 -13.51 17.85 -12.18
CA LEU A 34 -12.43 17.52 -13.10
C LEU A 34 -12.76 18.03 -14.49
N GLU A 35 -11.95 18.92 -15.02
CA GLU A 35 -12.08 19.43 -16.37
C GLU A 35 -11.41 18.51 -17.40
N ASP A 36 -10.19 18.06 -17.08
CA ASP A 36 -9.37 17.30 -18.00
C ASP A 36 -8.34 16.44 -17.24
N ILE A 37 -8.12 15.21 -17.73
CA ILE A 37 -7.05 14.32 -17.26
C ILE A 37 -5.90 14.39 -18.26
N THR A 38 -4.81 15.04 -17.88
CA THR A 38 -3.68 15.32 -18.77
C THR A 38 -2.68 14.16 -18.85
N SER A 39 -2.55 13.36 -17.80
CA SER A 39 -1.73 12.14 -17.81
C SER A 39 -2.18 11.14 -16.75
N VAL A 40 -1.84 9.86 -16.98
CA VAL A 40 -2.06 8.75 -16.06
C VAL A 40 -0.75 8.01 -15.83
N ASP A 41 -0.35 7.86 -14.58
CA ASP A 41 0.77 7.03 -14.17
C ASP A 41 0.24 5.76 -13.50
N MET A 42 0.24 4.67 -14.26
CA MET A 42 -0.27 3.37 -13.78
C MET A 42 0.66 2.73 -12.74
N GLY A 43 1.95 3.02 -12.78
CA GLY A 43 2.93 2.46 -11.84
C GLY A 43 2.76 3.01 -10.43
N TYR A 44 2.42 4.29 -10.33
CA TYR A 44 2.15 4.96 -9.07
C TYR A 44 0.66 5.08 -8.74
N GLY A 45 -0.24 4.69 -9.67
CA GLY A 45 -1.69 4.83 -9.49
C GLY A 45 -2.15 6.28 -9.45
N GLN A 46 -1.47 7.19 -10.14
CA GLN A 46 -1.70 8.62 -10.07
C GLN A 46 -2.18 9.20 -11.40
N ILE A 47 -2.94 10.28 -11.31
CA ILE A 47 -3.35 11.08 -12.47
C ILE A 47 -2.88 12.52 -12.30
N LYS A 48 -2.52 13.16 -13.42
CA LYS A 48 -2.44 14.63 -13.49
C LYS A 48 -3.71 15.12 -14.14
N CYS A 49 -4.37 16.08 -13.54
CA CYS A 49 -5.62 16.63 -14.04
C CYS A 49 -5.70 18.14 -13.84
N ARG A 50 -6.61 18.78 -14.56
CA ARG A 50 -7.08 20.14 -14.31
C ARG A 50 -8.46 20.07 -13.69
N GLY A 51 -8.74 20.99 -12.77
CA GLY A 51 -10.00 21.03 -12.06
C GLY A 51 -9.83 21.75 -10.72
N TYR A 52 -10.84 21.65 -9.88
CA TYR A 52 -10.80 22.20 -8.54
C TYR A 52 -11.56 21.31 -7.55
N VAL A 53 -11.23 21.48 -6.29
CA VAL A 53 -11.89 20.80 -5.17
C VAL A 53 -12.28 21.87 -4.15
N ILE A 54 -13.44 21.72 -3.52
CA ILE A 54 -13.87 22.56 -2.42
C ILE A 54 -13.57 21.83 -1.12
N CYS A 55 -12.68 22.41 -0.30
CA CYS A 55 -12.30 21.87 0.98
C CYS A 55 -13.03 22.58 2.11
N PHE A 56 -13.62 21.81 3.02
CA PHE A 56 -14.26 22.31 4.23
C PHE A 56 -13.25 22.44 5.38
N GLU A 57 -13.63 23.09 6.48
CA GLU A 57 -12.78 23.26 7.67
C GLU A 57 -12.30 21.95 8.29
N SER A 58 -13.10 20.88 8.16
CA SER A 58 -12.76 19.54 8.65
C SER A 58 -11.72 18.80 7.82
N VAL A 59 -11.38 19.35 6.65
CA VAL A 59 -10.41 18.73 5.75
C VAL A 59 -8.99 18.97 6.26
N GLN A 60 -8.23 17.91 6.40
CA GLN A 60 -6.83 18.01 6.77
C GLN A 60 -6.00 18.41 5.55
N LEU A 61 -5.54 19.65 5.54
CA LEU A 61 -4.66 20.19 4.51
C LEU A 61 -3.27 20.44 5.09
N VAL A 62 -2.24 20.05 4.33
CA VAL A 62 -0.85 20.35 4.67
C VAL A 62 -0.18 21.09 3.52
N LYS A 63 0.67 22.05 3.85
CA LYS A 63 1.47 22.76 2.87
C LYS A 63 2.54 21.82 2.33
N GLN A 64 2.65 21.71 1.00
CA GLN A 64 3.69 20.92 0.37
C GLN A 64 4.99 21.73 0.26
N GLU A 65 5.95 21.42 1.12
CA GLU A 65 7.25 22.06 1.10
C GLU A 65 8.35 21.15 0.54
N ASP A 66 8.17 19.84 0.65
CA ASP A 66 9.12 18.80 0.26
C ASP A 66 8.70 18.10 -1.05
N PHE A 67 9.67 17.49 -1.72
CA PHE A 67 9.48 16.65 -2.91
C PHE A 67 8.60 17.29 -3.98
N LYS A 68 9.01 18.47 -4.44
CA LYS A 68 8.35 19.16 -5.57
C LYS A 68 8.82 18.58 -6.91
N GLY A 69 7.98 18.71 -7.95
CA GLY A 69 8.31 18.21 -9.28
C GLY A 69 8.13 16.71 -9.43
N GLU A 70 9.06 16.02 -10.08
CA GLU A 70 8.94 14.58 -10.40
C GLU A 70 8.99 13.67 -9.15
N GLU A 71 9.60 14.10 -8.06
CA GLU A 71 9.68 13.34 -6.81
C GLU A 71 8.38 13.41 -6.00
N SER A 72 7.48 14.35 -6.32
CA SER A 72 6.18 14.45 -5.65
C SER A 72 5.35 13.17 -5.73
N LYS A 73 5.55 12.35 -6.77
CA LYS A 73 4.90 11.06 -6.93
C LYS A 73 5.17 10.10 -5.78
N TYR A 74 6.39 10.12 -5.20
CA TYR A 74 6.73 9.28 -4.04
C TYR A 74 5.97 9.73 -2.80
N LEU A 75 5.93 11.05 -2.57
CA LEU A 75 5.23 11.63 -1.43
C LEU A 75 3.71 11.37 -1.52
N LEU A 76 3.12 11.62 -2.70
CA LEU A 76 1.71 11.35 -2.92
C LEU A 76 1.39 9.87 -2.75
N ARG A 77 2.28 8.96 -3.20
CA ARG A 77 2.07 7.53 -3.00
C ARG A 77 2.19 7.12 -1.52
N ALA A 78 3.14 7.67 -0.79
CA ALA A 78 3.29 7.40 0.64
C ALA A 78 2.10 7.91 1.47
N LEU A 79 1.46 9.00 1.04
CA LEU A 79 0.30 9.58 1.72
C LEU A 79 -1.04 8.99 1.25
N GLU A 80 -1.09 8.37 0.05
CA GLU A 80 -2.31 7.77 -0.49
C GLU A 80 -2.75 6.51 0.26
N VAL A 81 -1.82 5.82 0.91
CA VAL A 81 -2.09 4.57 1.65
C VAL A 81 -2.91 4.88 2.91
N GLU A 82 -3.91 5.73 2.79
CA GLU A 82 -4.88 6.13 3.82
C GLU A 82 -4.25 6.53 5.16
N GLY A 83 -3.00 7.02 5.12
CA GLY A 83 -2.25 7.39 6.32
C GLY A 83 -1.76 6.21 7.16
N SER A 84 -1.95 4.99 6.69
CA SER A 84 -1.63 3.76 7.43
C SER A 84 -0.15 3.58 7.75
N LEU A 85 0.76 4.11 6.92
CA LEU A 85 2.21 3.95 7.11
C LEU A 85 2.68 4.40 8.49
N CYS A 86 2.22 5.56 8.96
CA CYS A 86 2.58 6.09 10.28
C CYS A 86 2.08 5.18 11.40
N ARG A 87 0.85 4.70 11.30
CA ARG A 87 0.22 3.81 12.28
C ARG A 87 0.88 2.43 12.31
N VAL A 88 1.12 1.83 11.14
CA VAL A 88 1.85 0.55 11.03
C VAL A 88 3.25 0.69 11.64
N SER A 89 3.98 1.77 11.36
CA SER A 89 5.28 2.02 11.96
C SER A 89 5.24 1.99 13.49
N ARG A 90 4.22 2.60 14.09
CA ARG A 90 4.05 2.61 15.55
C ARG A 90 3.81 1.20 16.10
N GLU A 91 2.92 0.43 15.46
CA GLU A 91 2.63 -0.94 15.89
C GLU A 91 3.84 -1.86 15.72
N LEU A 92 4.58 -1.77 14.61
CA LEU A 92 5.78 -2.55 14.40
C LEU A 92 6.88 -2.19 15.42
N LYS A 93 7.07 -0.91 15.76
CA LYS A 93 8.00 -0.49 16.81
C LYS A 93 7.62 -1.06 18.20
N ARG A 94 6.32 -1.24 18.44
CA ARG A 94 5.82 -1.88 19.68
C ARG A 94 6.10 -3.38 19.69
N MET A 95 5.89 -4.04 18.56
CA MET A 95 6.07 -5.48 18.42
C MET A 95 7.53 -5.91 18.29
N LYS A 96 8.35 -5.11 17.63
CA LYS A 96 9.75 -5.40 17.29
C LYS A 96 9.92 -6.75 16.59
N PRO A 97 9.28 -6.94 15.43
CA PRO A 97 9.30 -8.22 14.73
C PRO A 97 10.73 -8.58 14.32
N SER A 98 11.02 -9.88 14.31
CA SER A 98 12.24 -10.43 13.72
C SER A 98 12.01 -10.84 12.26
N LYS A 99 10.77 -11.19 11.92
CA LYS A 99 10.34 -11.59 10.59
C LYS A 99 9.03 -10.91 10.21
N SER A 100 9.01 -10.23 9.09
CA SER A 100 7.81 -9.64 8.52
C SER A 100 7.54 -10.18 7.12
N LEU A 101 6.27 -10.25 6.76
CA LEU A 101 5.83 -10.63 5.44
C LEU A 101 4.87 -9.59 4.90
N ILE A 102 5.08 -9.17 3.66
CA ILE A 102 4.30 -8.13 3.00
C ILE A 102 3.64 -8.77 1.78
N ILE A 103 2.31 -8.77 1.74
CA ILE A 103 1.52 -9.22 0.59
C ILE A 103 1.11 -7.98 -0.19
N GLY A 104 1.66 -7.80 -1.40
CA GLY A 104 1.36 -6.60 -2.17
C GLY A 104 1.77 -6.69 -3.63
N ALA A 105 0.94 -6.11 -4.51
CA ALA A 105 1.18 -6.01 -5.94
C ALA A 105 1.99 -4.78 -6.35
N ASN A 106 1.90 -3.70 -5.58
CA ASN A 106 2.63 -2.48 -5.86
C ASN A 106 3.99 -2.49 -5.15
N PRO A 107 5.10 -2.60 -5.89
CA PRO A 107 6.41 -2.70 -5.28
C PRO A 107 6.83 -1.41 -4.53
N VAL A 108 6.29 -0.24 -4.88
CA VAL A 108 6.57 1.02 -4.15
C VAL A 108 5.98 0.98 -2.75
N GLU A 109 4.72 0.57 -2.62
CA GLU A 109 4.07 0.40 -1.31
C GLU A 109 4.77 -0.66 -0.48
N ALA A 110 5.03 -1.82 -1.09
CA ALA A 110 5.74 -2.90 -0.40
C ALA A 110 7.11 -2.43 0.12
N MET A 111 7.82 -1.58 -0.62
CA MET A 111 9.09 -1.00 -0.21
C MET A 111 8.94 -0.08 1.01
N PHE A 112 7.89 0.73 1.07
CA PHE A 112 7.61 1.54 2.26
C PHE A 112 7.42 0.68 3.50
N TYR A 113 6.60 -0.38 3.42
CA TYR A 113 6.38 -1.27 4.56
C TYR A 113 7.61 -2.09 4.93
N ALA A 114 8.40 -2.53 3.96
CA ALA A 114 9.68 -3.21 4.22
C ALA A 114 10.66 -2.30 4.98
N LYS A 115 10.72 -1.00 4.60
CA LYS A 115 11.54 -0.01 5.32
C LYS A 115 11.04 0.21 6.75
N ILE A 116 9.73 0.40 6.92
CA ILE A 116 9.11 0.56 8.23
C ILE A 116 9.37 -0.65 9.13
N ALA A 117 9.26 -1.85 8.59
CA ALA A 117 9.57 -3.07 9.32
C ALA A 117 11.06 -3.12 9.71
N SER A 118 11.96 -2.83 8.77
CA SER A 118 13.40 -2.77 9.04
C SER A 118 13.76 -1.76 10.13
N ASP A 119 13.10 -0.59 10.14
CA ASP A 119 13.34 0.47 11.13
C ASP A 119 12.68 0.18 12.50
N SER A 120 11.83 -0.82 12.59
CA SER A 120 11.07 -1.12 13.82
C SER A 120 11.85 -1.87 14.87
N ASN A 121 12.95 -2.51 14.50
CA ASN A 121 13.78 -3.31 15.38
C ASN A 121 15.26 -2.89 15.30
N VAL A 122 15.95 -2.92 16.41
CA VAL A 122 17.39 -2.64 16.49
C VAL A 122 18.23 -3.73 15.81
N GLY A 123 17.70 -4.95 15.73
CA GLY A 123 18.26 -6.05 14.95
C GLY A 123 17.82 -6.02 13.48
N SER A 124 18.38 -6.93 12.69
CA SER A 124 17.89 -7.14 11.32
C SER A 124 16.48 -7.76 11.33
N VAL A 125 15.58 -7.21 10.53
CA VAL A 125 14.27 -7.81 10.27
C VAL A 125 14.35 -8.59 8.95
N ASP A 126 13.92 -9.85 8.98
CA ASP A 126 13.80 -10.67 7.78
C ASP A 126 12.48 -10.34 7.08
N ASN A 127 12.53 -9.46 6.08
CA ASN A 127 11.36 -9.05 5.31
C ASN A 127 11.19 -9.93 4.08
N ILE A 128 9.98 -10.42 3.88
CA ILE A 128 9.59 -11.24 2.73
C ILE A 128 8.49 -10.51 1.97
N LEU A 129 8.68 -10.35 0.67
CA LEU A 129 7.64 -9.82 -0.22
C LEU A 129 6.95 -10.98 -0.94
N VAL A 130 5.62 -10.97 -0.88
CA VAL A 130 4.76 -11.92 -1.59
C VAL A 130 3.88 -11.15 -2.56
N MET A 131 3.97 -11.49 -3.83
CA MET A 131 3.18 -10.90 -4.91
C MET A 131 2.33 -11.97 -5.57
N ASP A 132 1.19 -11.56 -6.13
CA ASP A 132 0.40 -12.48 -6.95
C ASP A 132 1.19 -12.93 -8.19
N SER A 133 1.03 -14.18 -8.57
CA SER A 133 1.77 -14.82 -9.68
C SER A 133 1.56 -14.12 -11.02
N SER A 134 0.43 -13.43 -11.21
CA SER A 134 0.16 -12.62 -12.41
C SER A 134 1.18 -11.50 -12.62
N TYR A 135 1.85 -11.05 -11.56
CA TYR A 135 2.88 -10.01 -11.65
C TYR A 135 4.25 -10.54 -12.06
N SER A 136 4.47 -11.87 -12.07
CA SER A 136 5.72 -12.47 -12.55
C SER A 136 5.99 -12.19 -14.04
N HIS A 137 4.96 -11.85 -14.80
CA HIS A 137 5.09 -11.42 -16.21
C HIS A 137 5.43 -9.94 -16.37
N ILE A 138 5.31 -9.18 -15.29
CA ILE A 138 5.58 -7.75 -15.26
C ILE A 138 6.96 -7.48 -14.67
N TYR A 139 7.30 -8.16 -13.60
CA TYR A 139 8.52 -7.94 -12.85
C TYR A 139 9.41 -9.18 -12.86
N GLU A 140 10.65 -8.99 -13.27
CA GLU A 140 11.70 -10.00 -13.09
C GLU A 140 12.12 -10.02 -11.62
N LYS A 141 12.13 -11.21 -11.02
CA LYS A 141 12.44 -11.42 -9.60
C LYS A 141 13.77 -10.79 -9.21
N GLU A 142 14.82 -11.07 -9.97
CA GLU A 142 16.18 -10.59 -9.71
C GLU A 142 16.27 -9.07 -9.78
N SER A 143 15.49 -8.45 -10.67
CA SER A 143 15.44 -6.98 -10.79
C SER A 143 14.76 -6.34 -9.59
N LEU A 144 13.69 -6.94 -9.07
CA LEU A 144 13.03 -6.50 -7.84
C LEU A 144 13.94 -6.72 -6.63
N GLU A 145 14.55 -7.90 -6.47
CA GLU A 145 15.46 -8.20 -5.37
C GLU A 145 16.62 -7.19 -5.33
N LYS A 146 17.14 -6.81 -6.50
CA LYS A 146 18.17 -5.77 -6.61
C LYS A 146 17.63 -4.39 -6.19
N ALA A 147 16.40 -4.03 -6.56
CA ALA A 147 15.81 -2.74 -6.19
C ALA A 147 15.52 -2.66 -4.70
N PHE A 148 15.03 -3.73 -4.10
CA PHE A 148 14.79 -3.81 -2.65
C PHE A 148 16.09 -3.90 -1.83
N GLY A 149 17.14 -4.48 -2.40
CA GLY A 149 18.44 -4.58 -1.74
C GLY A 149 18.34 -5.27 -0.38
N LYS A 150 18.69 -4.55 0.70
CA LYS A 150 18.63 -5.08 2.07
C LYS A 150 17.24 -5.00 2.71
N LEU A 151 16.28 -4.36 2.05
CA LEU A 151 14.94 -4.18 2.59
C LEU A 151 14.07 -5.43 2.50
N ALA A 152 14.29 -6.29 1.52
CA ALA A 152 13.60 -7.58 1.42
C ALA A 152 14.60 -8.70 1.15
N ALA A 153 14.58 -9.72 2.01
CA ALA A 153 15.48 -10.85 1.91
C ALA A 153 15.09 -11.79 0.76
N ARG A 154 13.79 -11.95 0.50
CA ARG A 154 13.23 -12.85 -0.52
C ARG A 154 11.94 -12.29 -1.11
N ILE A 155 11.71 -12.62 -2.38
CA ILE A 155 10.49 -12.28 -3.12
C ILE A 155 9.87 -13.56 -3.66
N TYR A 156 8.57 -13.73 -3.42
CA TYR A 156 7.78 -14.86 -3.91
C TYR A 156 6.67 -14.38 -4.82
N PHE A 157 6.47 -15.09 -5.93
CA PHE A 157 5.29 -14.97 -6.76
C PHE A 157 4.43 -16.21 -6.55
N VAL A 158 3.22 -16.04 -6.02
CA VAL A 158 2.29 -17.13 -5.70
C VAL A 158 0.88 -16.77 -6.17
N ASP A 159 0.07 -17.76 -6.47
CA ASP A 159 -1.35 -17.51 -6.76
C ASP A 159 -2.11 -17.24 -5.47
N LEU A 160 -2.46 -15.97 -5.24
CA LEU A 160 -3.20 -15.56 -4.04
C LEU A 160 -4.62 -16.13 -4.01
N SER A 161 -5.20 -16.51 -5.15
CA SER A 161 -6.53 -17.12 -5.20
C SER A 161 -6.55 -18.58 -4.70
N THR A 162 -5.36 -19.22 -4.55
CA THR A 162 -5.17 -20.54 -3.96
C THR A 162 -4.33 -20.47 -2.68
N PRO A 163 -4.84 -19.85 -1.60
CA PRO A 163 -4.04 -19.48 -0.42
C PRO A 163 -3.40 -20.66 0.30
N MET A 164 -4.01 -21.85 0.24
CA MET A 164 -3.45 -23.05 0.86
C MET A 164 -2.21 -23.54 0.12
N GLU A 165 -2.24 -23.55 -1.22
CA GLU A 165 -1.08 -23.89 -2.03
C GLU A 165 0.02 -22.84 -1.89
N ALA A 166 -0.35 -21.55 -1.94
CA ALA A 166 0.56 -20.44 -1.68
C ALA A 166 1.25 -20.56 -0.32
N SER A 167 0.51 -20.93 0.72
CA SER A 167 1.07 -21.14 2.06
C SER A 167 2.10 -22.28 2.09
N GLN A 168 1.84 -23.39 1.39
CA GLN A 168 2.79 -24.52 1.31
C GLN A 168 4.10 -24.11 0.62
N ILE A 169 4.02 -23.32 -0.46
CA ILE A 169 5.21 -22.78 -1.14
C ILE A 169 6.04 -21.91 -0.19
N LEU A 170 5.37 -21.01 0.56
CA LEU A 170 6.04 -20.15 1.52
C LEU A 170 6.64 -20.94 2.69
N PHE A 171 5.90 -21.91 3.24
CA PHE A 171 6.42 -22.78 4.29
C PHE A 171 7.67 -23.55 3.85
N ALA A 172 7.65 -24.11 2.64
CA ALA A 172 8.80 -24.84 2.12
C ALA A 172 10.02 -23.90 1.92
N GLY A 173 9.77 -22.70 1.35
CA GLY A 173 10.82 -21.69 1.13
C GLY A 173 11.39 -21.08 2.40
N GLU A 174 10.60 -21.03 3.47
CA GLU A 174 10.93 -20.41 4.76
C GLU A 174 11.28 -21.43 5.86
N ASN A 175 11.53 -22.69 5.50
CA ASN A 175 11.85 -23.76 6.44
C ASN A 175 10.81 -23.91 7.58
N GLY A 176 9.54 -23.71 7.28
CA GLY A 176 8.45 -23.76 8.24
C GLY A 176 8.32 -22.57 9.19
N GLN A 177 9.13 -21.52 9.00
CA GLN A 177 9.10 -20.35 9.88
C GLN A 177 7.94 -19.41 9.51
N LEU A 178 7.10 -19.12 10.49
CA LEU A 178 6.01 -18.16 10.41
C LEU A 178 6.47 -16.73 10.64
N ALA A 179 5.73 -15.76 10.10
CA ALA A 179 6.01 -14.35 10.29
C ALA A 179 5.47 -13.84 11.64
N ASP A 180 6.20 -12.94 12.27
CA ASP A 180 5.72 -12.19 13.44
C ASP A 180 4.59 -11.24 13.06
N VAL A 181 4.74 -10.62 11.88
CA VAL A 181 3.80 -9.65 11.32
C VAL A 181 3.58 -9.94 9.83
N VAL A 182 2.34 -9.87 9.42
CA VAL A 182 1.96 -9.84 8.00
C VAL A 182 1.27 -8.51 7.71
N VAL A 183 1.74 -7.80 6.70
CA VAL A 183 1.08 -6.60 6.17
C VAL A 183 0.42 -6.97 4.86
N ASN A 184 -0.90 -6.96 4.83
CA ASN A 184 -1.68 -7.27 3.63
C ASN A 184 -2.14 -5.97 2.96
N LEU A 185 -1.59 -5.70 1.78
CA LEU A 185 -1.90 -4.54 0.93
C LEU A 185 -2.93 -4.89 -0.16
N GLU A 186 -3.32 -6.17 -0.27
CA GLU A 186 -4.11 -6.66 -1.39
C GLU A 186 -5.58 -6.84 -1.03
N SER A 187 -6.42 -6.53 -2.02
CA SER A 187 -7.85 -6.84 -2.00
C SER A 187 -8.20 -8.09 -2.82
N ILE A 188 -7.18 -8.88 -3.21
CA ILE A 188 -7.38 -10.15 -3.91
C ILE A 188 -7.94 -11.18 -2.94
N GLU A 189 -9.05 -11.81 -3.30
CA GLU A 189 -9.63 -12.90 -2.50
C GLU A 189 -8.62 -14.03 -2.29
N GLY A 190 -8.43 -14.43 -1.04
CA GLY A 190 -7.43 -15.41 -0.62
C GLY A 190 -6.19 -14.80 0.05
N ALA A 191 -5.88 -13.54 -0.21
CA ALA A 191 -4.75 -12.86 0.43
C ALA A 191 -4.92 -12.80 1.96
N GLU A 192 -6.14 -12.57 2.44
CA GLU A 192 -6.50 -12.59 3.87
C GLU A 192 -6.34 -13.98 4.48
N THR A 193 -6.69 -15.02 3.73
CA THR A 193 -6.51 -16.42 4.16
C THR A 193 -5.03 -16.75 4.25
N LEU A 194 -4.27 -16.40 3.22
CA LEU A 194 -2.82 -16.59 3.20
C LEU A 194 -2.16 -15.88 4.38
N ALA A 195 -2.54 -14.62 4.66
CA ALA A 195 -1.99 -13.86 5.78
C ALA A 195 -2.16 -14.60 7.11
N ASN A 196 -3.34 -15.18 7.35
CA ASN A 196 -3.63 -15.97 8.56
C ASN A 196 -2.90 -17.33 8.58
N CYS A 197 -2.68 -17.95 7.42
CA CYS A 197 -1.90 -19.20 7.35
C CYS A 197 -0.45 -18.99 7.81
N ILE A 198 0.17 -17.89 7.37
CA ILE A 198 1.62 -17.65 7.50
C ILE A 198 2.03 -16.78 8.68
N VAL A 199 1.09 -16.13 9.36
CA VAL A 199 1.38 -15.45 10.63
C VAL A 199 1.50 -16.49 11.76
N LYS A 200 2.42 -16.27 12.70
CA LYS A 200 2.54 -17.11 13.89
C LYS A 200 1.38 -16.90 14.87
N ASP A 201 1.24 -17.84 15.81
CA ASP A 201 0.37 -17.65 16.97
C ASP A 201 0.80 -16.42 17.78
N ASN A 202 -0.16 -15.62 18.25
CA ASN A 202 0.05 -14.30 18.87
C ASN A 202 0.75 -13.27 17.95
N GLY A 203 0.82 -13.54 16.64
CA GLY A 203 1.31 -12.60 15.65
C GLY A 203 0.30 -11.51 15.29
N MET A 204 0.64 -10.67 14.32
CA MET A 204 -0.21 -9.56 13.87
C MET A 204 -0.43 -9.61 12.37
N VAL A 205 -1.66 -9.38 11.95
CA VAL A 205 -2.01 -9.09 10.55
C VAL A 205 -2.51 -7.66 10.45
N CYS A 206 -1.83 -6.83 9.67
CA CYS A 206 -2.22 -5.47 9.35
C CYS A 206 -2.90 -5.45 7.97
N TYR A 207 -4.13 -4.99 7.90
CA TYR A 207 -4.84 -4.71 6.65
C TYR A 207 -4.75 -3.22 6.38
N THR A 208 -4.14 -2.85 5.26
CA THR A 208 -3.85 -1.46 4.91
C THR A 208 -4.48 -1.03 3.60
N GLY A 209 -5.18 -1.93 2.92
CA GLY A 209 -5.94 -1.63 1.72
C GLY A 209 -7.43 -1.62 2.02
N MET A 210 -8.21 -1.01 1.12
CA MET A 210 -9.68 -1.12 1.13
C MET A 210 -10.10 -2.55 0.74
N SER A 211 -9.78 -3.50 1.61
CA SER A 211 -10.13 -4.91 1.39
C SER A 211 -11.53 -5.18 1.90
N ASP A 212 -12.43 -5.54 1.00
CA ASP A 212 -13.76 -6.05 1.38
C ASP A 212 -13.66 -7.39 2.15
N ASN A 213 -12.48 -7.98 2.22
CA ASN A 213 -12.25 -9.34 2.69
C ASN A 213 -11.67 -9.46 4.10
N TYR A 214 -11.31 -8.36 4.78
CA TYR A 214 -10.76 -8.45 6.14
C TYR A 214 -11.72 -9.08 7.15
N THR A 215 -13.03 -8.97 6.94
CA THR A 215 -14.04 -9.67 7.77
C THR A 215 -13.87 -11.19 7.67
N LYS A 216 -13.58 -11.71 6.46
CA LYS A 216 -13.26 -13.13 6.27
C LYS A 216 -11.95 -13.49 7.00
N GLY A 217 -10.96 -12.62 6.94
CA GLY A 217 -9.68 -12.80 7.65
C GLY A 217 -9.85 -12.98 9.15
N LEU A 218 -10.73 -12.20 9.78
CA LEU A 218 -11.04 -12.33 11.20
C LEU A 218 -11.62 -13.71 11.57
N LEU A 219 -12.51 -14.24 10.73
CA LEU A 219 -13.13 -15.55 10.97
C LEU A 219 -12.16 -16.71 10.69
N ILE A 220 -11.24 -16.54 9.75
CA ILE A 220 -10.30 -17.60 9.35
C ILE A 220 -9.28 -17.91 10.44
N ALA A 221 -8.87 -16.93 11.25
CA ALA A 221 -7.93 -17.15 12.34
C ALA A 221 -8.44 -18.24 13.31
N ASP A 222 -9.72 -18.21 13.65
CA ASP A 222 -10.36 -19.24 14.49
C ASP A 222 -10.28 -20.63 13.86
N CYS A 223 -10.41 -20.73 12.53
CA CYS A 223 -10.34 -22.00 11.81
C CYS A 223 -8.95 -22.64 11.91
N PHE A 224 -7.90 -21.86 12.08
CA PHE A 224 -6.52 -22.34 12.25
C PHE A 224 -6.14 -22.56 13.72
N GLY A 225 -7.03 -22.26 14.67
CA GLY A 225 -6.76 -22.36 16.09
C GLY A 225 -5.61 -21.46 16.56
N LYS A 226 -5.46 -20.30 15.96
CA LYS A 226 -4.44 -19.30 16.28
C LYS A 226 -5.04 -18.07 16.94
N GLU A 227 -4.38 -17.54 17.94
CA GLU A 227 -4.63 -16.19 18.42
C GLU A 227 -3.86 -15.20 17.53
N VAL A 228 -4.58 -14.41 16.73
CA VAL A 228 -4.00 -13.43 15.81
C VAL A 228 -4.53 -12.02 16.12
N ASN A 229 -3.62 -11.07 16.23
CA ASN A 229 -3.99 -9.66 16.37
C ASN A 229 -4.27 -9.07 14.98
N HIS A 230 -5.52 -8.72 14.71
CA HIS A 230 -5.91 -8.08 13.46
C HIS A 230 -6.01 -6.57 13.65
N CYS A 231 -5.38 -5.83 12.74
CA CYS A 231 -5.38 -4.36 12.74
C CYS A 231 -5.83 -3.84 11.38
N THR A 232 -6.83 -2.96 11.39
CA THR A 232 -7.15 -2.06 10.28
C THR A 232 -6.65 -0.67 10.68
N LEU A 233 -5.65 -0.17 9.98
CA LEU A 233 -4.88 1.00 10.43
C LEU A 233 -5.11 2.20 9.50
N ASP A 234 -6.37 2.55 9.26
CA ASP A 234 -6.76 3.64 8.37
C ASP A 234 -6.75 5.00 9.08
N GLY A 235 -6.60 6.04 8.30
CA GLY A 235 -6.74 7.44 8.69
C GLY A 235 -5.43 8.17 8.97
N TYR A 236 -5.44 9.44 8.65
CA TYR A 236 -4.27 10.31 8.77
C TYR A 236 -4.07 10.81 10.20
N GLU A 237 -2.83 10.83 10.63
CA GLU A 237 -2.36 11.47 11.86
C GLU A 237 -1.66 12.79 11.50
N LYS A 238 -1.50 13.68 12.48
CA LYS A 238 -0.79 14.96 12.27
C LYS A 238 0.64 14.76 11.77
N GLU A 239 1.25 13.66 12.18
CA GLU A 239 2.62 13.27 11.86
C GLU A 239 2.74 12.58 10.49
N ALA A 240 1.64 12.30 9.78
CA ALA A 240 1.65 11.54 8.53
C ALA A 240 2.55 12.19 7.46
N TYR A 241 2.45 13.51 7.28
CA TYR A 241 3.27 14.22 6.30
C TYR A 241 4.77 14.21 6.66
N PRO A 242 5.22 14.68 7.82
CA PRO A 242 6.64 14.65 8.17
C PRO A 242 7.19 13.22 8.25
N PHE A 243 6.37 12.24 8.63
CA PHE A 243 6.74 10.83 8.61
C PHE A 243 7.00 10.34 7.18
N ALA A 244 6.10 10.63 6.22
CA ALA A 244 6.26 10.27 4.82
C ALA A 244 7.52 10.90 4.22
N VAL A 245 7.78 12.19 4.50
CA VAL A 245 9.00 12.89 4.07
C VAL A 245 10.25 12.19 4.60
N SER A 246 10.29 11.85 5.89
CA SER A 246 11.42 11.14 6.50
C SER A 246 11.63 9.75 5.88
N LEU A 247 10.54 9.01 5.67
CA LEU A 247 10.56 7.67 5.07
C LEU A 247 11.14 7.71 3.65
N ILE A 248 10.67 8.65 2.82
CA ILE A 248 11.13 8.79 1.44
C ILE A 248 12.61 9.19 1.39
N ASN A 249 13.03 10.14 2.21
CA ASN A 249 14.45 10.53 2.30
C ASN A 249 15.36 9.32 2.61
N GLY A 250 14.87 8.39 3.42
CA GLY A 250 15.60 7.15 3.73
C GLY A 250 15.52 6.07 2.65
N LEU A 251 14.79 6.31 1.54
CA LEU A 251 14.51 5.34 0.48
C LEU A 251 14.84 5.85 -0.94
N LEU A 252 15.28 7.10 -1.09
CA LEU A 252 15.47 7.69 -2.42
C LEU A 252 16.29 6.82 -3.38
N PRO A 253 17.42 6.21 -2.98
CA PRO A 253 18.20 5.37 -3.89
C PRO A 253 17.43 4.17 -4.41
N GLU A 254 16.70 3.48 -3.53
CA GLU A 254 15.88 2.30 -3.84
C GLU A 254 14.68 2.69 -4.71
N LEU A 255 14.02 3.81 -4.39
CA LEU A 255 12.90 4.34 -5.17
C LEU A 255 13.34 4.72 -6.59
N PHE A 256 14.50 5.32 -6.77
CA PHE A 256 15.05 5.60 -8.10
C PHE A 256 15.38 4.33 -8.88
N MET A 257 15.88 3.29 -8.22
CA MET A 257 16.11 2.01 -8.88
C MET A 257 14.81 1.36 -9.32
N LEU A 258 13.81 1.39 -8.44
CA LEU A 258 12.48 0.85 -8.71
C LEU A 258 11.78 1.64 -9.84
N ASP A 259 11.91 2.97 -9.84
CA ASP A 259 11.36 3.84 -10.88
C ASP A 259 11.94 3.53 -12.26
N LYS A 260 13.24 3.28 -12.35
CA LYS A 260 13.89 2.84 -13.60
C LYS A 260 13.33 1.49 -14.07
N LEU A 261 13.06 0.58 -13.15
CA LEU A 261 12.44 -0.71 -13.49
C LEU A 261 11.01 -0.50 -14.00
N MET A 262 10.20 0.30 -13.30
CA MET A 262 8.79 0.50 -13.62
C MET A 262 8.57 1.37 -14.88
N ASN A 263 9.53 2.20 -15.26
CA ASN A 263 9.44 3.08 -16.43
C ASN A 263 9.76 2.40 -17.76
N ARG A 264 10.09 1.14 -17.78
CA ARG A 264 10.27 0.38 -19.03
C ARG A 264 8.94 0.32 -19.80
N ALA A 265 8.97 0.63 -21.09
CA ALA A 265 7.76 0.75 -21.91
C ALA A 265 6.96 -0.56 -22.05
N ASP A 266 7.67 -1.71 -22.06
CA ASP A 266 7.09 -3.04 -22.06
C ASP A 266 6.30 -3.33 -20.78
N LEU A 267 6.84 -2.91 -19.62
CA LEU A 267 6.20 -3.12 -18.33
C LEU A 267 4.92 -2.29 -18.16
N LYS A 268 4.93 -1.03 -18.61
CA LYS A 268 3.72 -0.17 -18.57
C LYS A 268 2.54 -0.79 -19.30
N LYS A 269 2.79 -1.41 -20.47
CA LYS A 269 1.76 -2.10 -21.26
C LYS A 269 1.24 -3.33 -20.52
N ASN A 270 2.14 -4.16 -20.00
CA ASN A 270 1.79 -5.39 -19.30
C ASN A 270 1.02 -5.09 -18.00
N PHE A 271 1.43 -4.09 -17.24
CA PHE A 271 0.74 -3.66 -16.02
C PHE A 271 -0.72 -3.24 -16.30
N ALA A 272 -0.94 -2.43 -17.33
CA ALA A 272 -2.28 -2.03 -17.74
C ALA A 272 -3.14 -3.24 -18.15
N GLU A 273 -2.56 -4.26 -18.80
CA GLU A 273 -3.26 -5.48 -19.18
C GLU A 273 -3.65 -6.34 -17.97
N VAL A 274 -2.74 -6.52 -17.00
CA VAL A 274 -3.01 -7.27 -15.75
C VAL A 274 -4.12 -6.58 -14.97
N LYS A 275 -4.03 -5.28 -14.75
CA LYS A 275 -5.07 -4.52 -14.04
C LYS A 275 -6.44 -4.57 -14.74
N ARG A 276 -6.46 -4.59 -16.08
CA ARG A 276 -7.69 -4.78 -16.83
C ARG A 276 -8.29 -6.16 -16.60
N LYS A 277 -7.47 -7.21 -16.61
CA LYS A 277 -7.92 -8.60 -16.36
C LYS A 277 -8.47 -8.76 -14.93
N GLU A 278 -7.81 -8.20 -13.93
CA GLU A 278 -8.28 -8.21 -12.55
C GLU A 278 -9.65 -7.53 -12.41
N ARG A 279 -9.81 -6.33 -12.98
CA ARG A 279 -11.10 -5.62 -12.97
C ARG A 279 -12.22 -6.42 -13.64
N THR A 280 -11.91 -7.11 -14.75
CA THR A 280 -12.89 -7.95 -15.46
C THR A 280 -13.27 -9.17 -14.63
N LYS A 281 -12.33 -9.83 -13.97
CA LYS A 281 -12.59 -10.95 -13.05
C LYS A 281 -13.48 -10.51 -11.89
N ASN A 282 -13.14 -9.39 -11.25
CA ASN A 282 -13.92 -8.86 -10.12
C ASN A 282 -15.33 -8.42 -10.53
N ALA A 283 -15.49 -7.84 -11.72
CA ALA A 283 -16.81 -7.49 -12.25
C ALA A 283 -17.65 -8.73 -12.57
N ALA A 284 -17.07 -9.77 -13.16
CA ALA A 284 -17.75 -11.03 -13.45
C ALA A 284 -18.22 -11.73 -12.16
N ARG A 285 -17.36 -11.80 -11.13
CA ARG A 285 -17.71 -12.37 -9.83
C ARG A 285 -18.88 -11.61 -9.16
N LYS A 286 -18.85 -10.27 -9.15
CA LYS A 286 -19.97 -9.49 -8.60
C LYS A 286 -21.31 -9.75 -9.33
N ILE A 287 -21.28 -10.06 -10.61
CA ILE A 287 -22.49 -10.40 -11.39
C ILE A 287 -22.97 -11.81 -11.00
N ASP A 288 -22.07 -12.77 -10.85
CA ASP A 288 -22.43 -14.13 -10.43
C ASP A 288 -23.01 -14.15 -9.01
N ASP A 289 -22.43 -13.40 -8.06
CA ASP A 289 -22.97 -13.27 -6.70
C ASP A 289 -24.38 -12.66 -6.70
N PHE A 290 -24.69 -11.74 -7.61
CA PHE A 290 -26.03 -11.15 -7.75
C PHE A 290 -27.06 -12.13 -8.31
N ILE A 291 -26.66 -13.03 -9.20
CA ILE A 291 -27.54 -14.05 -9.80
C ILE A 291 -27.90 -15.14 -8.80
N TYR A 292 -27.02 -15.45 -7.84
CA TYR A 292 -27.30 -16.46 -6.79
C TYR A 292 -28.12 -15.92 -5.59
N MET A 293 -28.30 -14.60 -5.47
CA MET A 293 -29.11 -13.96 -4.43
C MET A 293 -30.53 -13.58 -4.91
N SER A 294 -30.85 -13.76 -6.17
CA SER A 294 -32.20 -13.53 -6.77
C SER A 294 -32.91 -14.86 -7.02
#